data_08256ab1d39d067ecde0d85c915726e6
#
_entry.id   08256ab1d39d067ecde0d85c915726e6
#
_cell.length_a   1.000
_cell.length_b   1.000
_cell.length_c   1.000
_cell.angle_alpha   90.00
_cell.angle_beta   90.00
_cell.angle_gamma   90.00
#
_symmetry.space_group_name_H-M   'P 1'
#
loop_
_entity.id
_entity.type
_entity.pdbx_description
1 polymer ?
#
loop_
_entity_poly.entity_id
_entity_poly.type
_entity_poly.pdbx_seq_one_letter_code
_entity_poly.pdbx_strand_id
1 'polypeptide(L)'
;LSRSFPNIEVKAQDRSKDIERDDFDFHLPMGSIYRNFIDEIMNNNFDNAYLIPDPERVKFWQNRLHSLGKGLFVGISWKSSNMSPDRLQNYLSISDLYPILKMPNLIFINLQYTDYENDISKVEDELGITIHNFSDIDHFDDLLDVASLCSALDITITNKNSLSFISASVGTSTKLANWKQSAWNNILLNPVGPLVKKFERNSWESWKNTINLIRNDIKISNIQG
;
A
#
# COMPACT_ATOMS: atom_id res chain seq x y z
N LEU A 1 3.79 1.98 15.99
CA LEU A 1 4.65 3.18 15.92
C LEU A 1 5.77 3.15 16.95
N SER A 2 5.53 2.74 18.20
CA SER A 2 6.57 2.75 19.28
C SER A 2 7.82 1.95 18.91
N ARG A 3 7.69 0.83 18.18
CA ARG A 3 8.85 0.05 17.68
C ARG A 3 9.68 0.82 16.65
N SER A 4 9.00 1.59 15.79
CA SER A 4 9.64 2.36 14.71
C SER A 4 10.26 3.66 15.22
N PHE A 5 9.70 4.25 16.25
CA PHE A 5 10.08 5.54 16.79
C PHE A 5 10.23 5.46 18.33
N PRO A 6 11.28 4.81 18.83
CA PRO A 6 11.45 4.54 20.27
C PRO A 6 11.62 5.80 21.13
N ASN A 7 12.04 6.91 20.51
CA ASN A 7 12.20 8.20 21.18
C ASN A 7 10.94 9.08 21.17
N ILE A 8 9.83 8.57 20.61
CA ILE A 8 8.56 9.28 20.54
C ILE A 8 7.54 8.52 21.38
N GLU A 9 6.92 9.20 22.33
CA GLU A 9 5.80 8.63 23.06
C GLU A 9 4.55 8.63 22.17
N VAL A 10 4.02 7.43 21.89
CA VAL A 10 2.82 7.25 21.08
C VAL A 10 1.69 6.72 21.96
N LYS A 11 0.64 7.51 22.09
CA LYS A 11 -0.57 7.13 22.86
C LYS A 11 -1.78 7.01 21.94
N ALA A 12 -2.58 5.98 22.15
CA ALA A 12 -3.89 5.88 21.52
C ALA A 12 -4.80 6.98 22.06
N GLN A 13 -5.46 7.70 21.15
CA GLN A 13 -6.44 8.71 21.54
C GLN A 13 -7.80 8.05 21.77
N ASP A 14 -8.34 8.21 22.98
CA ASP A 14 -9.75 7.95 23.28
C ASP A 14 -10.58 9.16 22.83
N ARG A 15 -11.26 9.03 21.69
CA ARG A 15 -12.07 10.14 21.11
C ARG A 15 -13.31 10.49 21.93
N SER A 16 -13.66 9.68 22.92
CA SER A 16 -14.78 9.96 23.82
C SER A 16 -14.40 10.90 24.97
N LYS A 17 -13.11 11.22 25.11
CA LYS A 17 -12.59 12.06 26.20
C LYS A 17 -11.87 13.27 25.63
N ASP A 18 -12.04 14.40 26.29
CA ASP A 18 -11.20 15.56 26.01
C ASP A 18 -9.75 15.26 26.42
N ILE A 19 -8.81 15.75 25.63
CA ILE A 19 -7.38 15.62 25.93
C ILE A 19 -7.01 16.77 26.87
N GLU A 20 -7.08 16.52 28.16
CA GLU A 20 -6.48 17.39 29.17
C GLU A 20 -5.04 16.93 29.42
N ARG A 21 -4.07 17.71 28.92
CA ARG A 21 -2.64 17.48 29.14
C ARG A 21 -1.96 18.82 29.44
N ASP A 22 -1.13 18.81 30.44
CA ASP A 22 -0.30 19.95 30.87
C ASP A 22 1.21 19.65 30.82
N ASP A 23 1.56 18.50 30.21
CA ASP A 23 2.92 17.96 30.14
C ASP A 23 3.65 18.28 28.81
N PHE A 24 3.26 19.35 28.13
CA PHE A 24 3.88 19.82 26.90
C PHE A 24 4.00 21.35 26.83
N ASP A 25 5.07 21.82 26.21
CA ASP A 25 5.29 23.26 25.99
C ASP A 25 4.62 23.78 24.71
N PHE A 26 4.49 22.91 23.69
CA PHE A 26 3.90 23.25 22.39
C PHE A 26 2.94 22.18 21.92
N HIS A 27 1.86 22.61 21.27
CA HIS A 27 0.88 21.74 20.63
C HIS A 27 0.67 22.15 19.19
N LEU A 28 0.82 21.19 18.27
CA LEU A 28 0.57 21.39 16.85
C LEU A 28 -0.17 20.18 16.26
N PRO A 29 -1.16 20.39 15.40
CA PRO A 29 -1.70 19.32 14.58
C PRO A 29 -0.58 18.71 13.72
N MET A 30 -0.54 17.39 13.58
CA MET A 30 0.49 16.69 12.81
C MET A 30 0.62 17.24 11.38
N GLY A 31 -0.49 17.57 10.71
CA GLY A 31 -0.46 18.19 9.38
C GLY A 31 0.18 19.58 9.33
N SER A 32 0.25 20.29 10.47
CA SER A 32 0.90 21.61 10.54
C SER A 32 2.42 21.50 10.68
N ILE A 33 2.95 20.36 11.12
CA ILE A 33 4.39 20.10 11.26
C ILE A 33 5.07 20.18 9.89
N TYR A 34 4.41 19.74 8.82
CA TYR A 34 4.94 19.80 7.46
C TYR A 34 5.43 21.17 7.04
N ARG A 35 4.80 22.26 7.53
CA ARG A 35 5.21 23.63 7.22
C ARG A 35 6.63 23.94 7.68
N ASN A 36 7.06 23.35 8.79
CA ASN A 36 8.36 23.61 9.38
C ASN A 36 9.47 22.76 8.76
N PHE A 37 9.11 21.70 8.05
CA PHE A 37 10.05 20.71 7.49
C PHE A 37 9.87 20.52 5.97
N ILE A 38 9.25 21.50 5.29
CA ILE A 38 8.92 21.33 3.86
C ILE A 38 10.17 21.14 3.00
N ASP A 39 11.25 21.87 3.30
CA ASP A 39 12.49 21.80 2.54
C ASP A 39 13.19 20.44 2.74
N GLU A 40 13.21 19.93 3.98
CA GLU A 40 13.74 18.62 4.29
C GLU A 40 12.93 17.49 3.64
N ILE A 41 11.60 17.62 3.66
CA ILE A 41 10.69 16.64 3.03
C ILE A 41 10.88 16.64 1.51
N MET A 42 11.03 17.83 0.90
CA MET A 42 11.21 17.97 -0.55
C MET A 42 12.54 17.40 -1.03
N ASN A 43 13.59 17.52 -0.20
CA ASN A 43 14.95 17.07 -0.52
C ASN A 43 15.27 15.68 0.00
N ASN A 44 14.36 15.03 0.73
CA ASN A 44 14.58 13.69 1.26
C ASN A 44 14.25 12.63 0.20
N ASN A 45 15.18 11.73 -0.04
CA ASN A 45 15.00 10.60 -0.95
C ASN A 45 14.25 9.41 -0.32
N PHE A 46 14.02 9.44 1.00
CA PHE A 46 13.39 8.33 1.74
C PHE A 46 13.99 6.96 1.42
N ASP A 47 15.32 6.88 1.46
CA ASP A 47 16.09 5.70 1.03
C ASP A 47 15.93 4.48 1.95
N ASN A 48 15.29 4.64 3.11
CA ASN A 48 15.08 3.58 4.08
C ASN A 48 13.60 3.42 4.44
N ALA A 49 13.23 2.17 4.74
CA ALA A 49 11.97 1.90 5.41
C ALA A 49 11.96 2.57 6.79
N TYR A 50 10.83 3.17 7.16
CA TYR A 50 10.71 3.90 8.41
C TYR A 50 9.70 3.29 9.40
N LEU A 51 8.90 2.33 8.97
CA LEU A 51 8.09 1.50 9.86
C LEU A 51 8.74 0.12 10.02
N ILE A 52 8.84 -0.32 11.26
CA ILE A 52 9.36 -1.64 11.64
C ILE A 52 8.16 -2.50 12.05
N PRO A 53 7.72 -3.44 11.20
CA PRO A 53 6.65 -4.37 11.55
C PRO A 53 7.09 -5.35 12.63
N ASP A 54 6.17 -6.18 13.11
CA ASP A 54 6.49 -7.23 14.08
C ASP A 54 7.29 -8.36 13.42
N PRO A 55 8.55 -8.64 13.87
CA PRO A 55 9.39 -9.63 13.22
C PRO A 55 8.81 -11.06 13.26
N GLU A 56 8.13 -11.42 14.35
CA GLU A 56 7.51 -12.74 14.49
C GLU A 56 6.31 -12.88 13.54
N ARG A 57 5.52 -11.79 13.39
CA ARG A 57 4.41 -11.77 12.43
C ARG A 57 4.90 -11.76 10.98
N VAL A 58 5.99 -11.04 10.68
CA VAL A 58 6.63 -11.10 9.35
C VAL A 58 7.05 -12.53 9.02
N LYS A 59 7.75 -13.21 9.95
CA LYS A 59 8.16 -14.60 9.77
C LYS A 59 6.97 -15.56 9.60
N PHE A 60 5.91 -15.36 10.37
CA PHE A 60 4.66 -16.10 10.21
C PHE A 60 4.12 -15.98 8.79
N TRP A 61 4.00 -14.74 8.28
CA TRP A 61 3.52 -14.48 6.92
C TRP A 61 4.44 -15.03 5.84
N GLN A 62 5.76 -14.89 5.99
CA GLN A 62 6.74 -15.49 5.08
C GLN A 62 6.55 -16.99 4.96
N ASN A 63 6.44 -17.71 6.07
CA ASN A 63 6.22 -19.15 6.06
C ASN A 63 4.90 -19.53 5.37
N ARG A 64 3.85 -18.78 5.65
CA ARG A 64 2.52 -19.00 5.06
C ARG A 64 2.51 -18.73 3.56
N LEU A 65 3.14 -17.65 3.10
CA LEU A 65 3.29 -17.35 1.69
C LEU A 65 4.09 -18.43 0.96
N HIS A 66 5.22 -18.85 1.50
CA HIS A 66 6.05 -19.91 0.91
C HIS A 66 5.30 -21.25 0.78
N SER A 67 4.32 -21.51 1.63
CA SER A 67 3.48 -22.71 1.51
C SER A 67 2.53 -22.71 0.31
N LEU A 68 2.28 -21.54 -0.30
CA LEU A 68 1.44 -21.40 -1.50
C LEU A 68 2.15 -21.83 -2.78
N GLY A 69 3.48 -21.92 -2.78
CA GLY A 69 4.25 -22.34 -3.94
C GLY A 69 5.48 -21.48 -4.21
N LYS A 70 6.05 -21.66 -5.42
CA LYS A 70 7.21 -20.90 -5.89
C LYS A 70 6.77 -19.80 -6.85
N GLY A 71 7.18 -18.57 -6.60
CA GLY A 71 6.88 -17.41 -7.42
C GLY A 71 7.09 -16.14 -6.61
N LEU A 72 6.85 -14.99 -7.22
CA LEU A 72 6.82 -13.72 -6.51
C LEU A 72 5.45 -13.51 -5.87
N PHE A 73 5.45 -13.16 -4.60
CA PHE A 73 4.24 -12.85 -3.84
C PHE A 73 3.82 -11.41 -4.07
N VAL A 74 2.69 -11.22 -4.72
CA VAL A 74 2.19 -9.92 -5.15
C VAL A 74 0.91 -9.58 -4.43
N GLY A 75 0.97 -8.63 -3.51
CA GLY A 75 -0.22 -8.08 -2.85
C GLY A 75 -0.95 -7.12 -3.79
N ILE A 76 -2.28 -7.25 -3.87
CA ILE A 76 -3.09 -6.37 -4.72
C ILE A 76 -4.25 -5.73 -3.96
N SER A 77 -4.46 -4.43 -4.24
CA SER A 77 -5.63 -3.68 -3.79
C SER A 77 -5.99 -2.66 -4.87
N TRP A 78 -7.27 -2.57 -5.25
CA TRP A 78 -7.69 -1.83 -6.43
C TRP A 78 -8.70 -0.71 -6.16
N LYS A 79 -9.33 -0.69 -4.99
CA LYS A 79 -10.32 0.35 -4.61
C LYS A 79 -10.27 0.62 -3.10
N SER A 80 -11.05 1.58 -2.65
CA SER A 80 -11.25 1.92 -1.24
C SER A 80 -12.76 2.02 -0.96
N SER A 81 -13.16 2.04 0.31
CA SER A 81 -14.55 2.20 0.74
C SER A 81 -15.15 3.58 0.44
N ASN A 82 -14.32 4.60 0.27
CA ASN A 82 -14.79 5.96 -0.02
C ASN A 82 -15.16 6.12 -1.50
N MET A 83 -16.43 6.03 -1.82
CA MET A 83 -16.98 6.11 -3.18
C MET A 83 -17.35 7.53 -3.62
N SER A 84 -16.79 8.58 -2.98
CA SER A 84 -17.01 9.96 -3.44
C SER A 84 -16.50 10.17 -4.88
N PRO A 85 -17.14 11.05 -5.68
CA PRO A 85 -16.76 11.28 -7.08
C PRO A 85 -15.28 11.62 -7.28
N ASP A 86 -14.70 12.40 -6.37
CA ASP A 86 -13.28 12.78 -6.40
C ASP A 86 -12.34 11.58 -6.18
N ARG A 87 -12.83 10.53 -5.50
CA ARG A 87 -12.06 9.32 -5.23
C ARG A 87 -12.18 8.26 -6.31
N LEU A 88 -13.34 8.17 -6.98
CA LEU A 88 -13.61 7.16 -8.00
C LEU A 88 -12.57 7.16 -9.12
N GLN A 89 -12.07 8.32 -9.51
CA GLN A 89 -11.03 8.43 -10.53
C GLN A 89 -9.68 7.79 -10.12
N ASN A 90 -9.48 7.51 -8.83
CA ASN A 90 -8.27 6.81 -8.36
C ASN A 90 -8.41 5.28 -8.42
N TYR A 91 -9.61 4.76 -8.60
CA TYR A 91 -9.85 3.34 -8.45
C TYR A 91 -9.65 2.60 -9.77
N LEU A 92 -9.09 1.41 -9.63
CA LEU A 92 -9.03 0.39 -10.64
C LEU A 92 -10.26 -0.51 -10.52
N SER A 93 -10.71 -1.05 -11.61
CA SER A 93 -11.50 -2.28 -11.58
C SER A 93 -10.56 -3.49 -11.49
N ILE A 94 -11.03 -4.61 -10.98
CA ILE A 94 -10.22 -5.83 -10.99
C ILE A 94 -9.83 -6.24 -12.42
N SER A 95 -10.69 -5.95 -13.40
CA SER A 95 -10.44 -6.23 -14.81
C SER A 95 -9.29 -5.39 -15.40
N ASP A 96 -9.01 -4.21 -14.86
CA ASP A 96 -7.83 -3.43 -15.26
C ASP A 96 -6.54 -4.18 -14.95
N LEU A 97 -6.52 -5.00 -13.88
CA LEU A 97 -5.35 -5.78 -13.47
C LEU A 97 -5.13 -7.07 -14.27
N TYR A 98 -6.06 -7.48 -15.16
CA TYR A 98 -5.94 -8.72 -15.94
C TYR A 98 -4.61 -8.88 -16.70
N PRO A 99 -4.03 -7.83 -17.30
CA PRO A 99 -2.71 -7.97 -17.96
C PRO A 99 -1.58 -8.37 -17.01
N ILE A 100 -1.69 -8.04 -15.72
CA ILE A 100 -0.73 -8.40 -14.68
C ILE A 100 -1.09 -9.78 -14.11
N LEU A 101 -2.37 -10.03 -13.82
CA LEU A 101 -2.84 -11.31 -13.28
C LEU A 101 -2.45 -12.49 -14.19
N LYS A 102 -2.42 -12.28 -15.51
CA LYS A 102 -2.00 -13.29 -16.49
C LYS A 102 -0.47 -13.49 -16.61
N MET A 103 0.33 -12.81 -15.80
CA MET A 103 1.78 -13.02 -15.83
C MET A 103 2.16 -14.34 -15.13
N PRO A 104 3.10 -15.10 -15.68
CA PRO A 104 3.57 -16.33 -15.06
C PRO A 104 4.41 -16.04 -13.81
N ASN A 105 4.50 -17.04 -12.94
CA ASN A 105 5.36 -17.02 -11.74
C ASN A 105 5.00 -15.92 -10.72
N LEU A 106 3.77 -15.41 -10.73
CA LEU A 106 3.24 -14.52 -9.73
C LEU A 106 2.16 -15.24 -8.90
N ILE A 107 2.19 -15.05 -7.60
CA ILE A 107 1.21 -15.55 -6.64
C ILE A 107 0.52 -14.32 -6.04
N PHE A 108 -0.78 -14.21 -6.28
CA PHE A 108 -1.53 -13.01 -5.91
C PHE A 108 -2.18 -13.16 -4.54
N ILE A 109 -1.99 -12.13 -3.71
CA ILE A 109 -2.51 -12.04 -2.35
C ILE A 109 -3.48 -10.88 -2.28
N ASN A 110 -4.70 -11.15 -1.79
CA ASN A 110 -5.68 -10.12 -1.55
C ASN A 110 -5.25 -9.21 -0.39
N LEU A 111 -5.17 -7.92 -0.66
CA LEU A 111 -5.00 -6.86 0.33
C LEU A 111 -6.17 -5.86 0.30
N GLN A 112 -7.22 -6.18 -0.46
CA GLN A 112 -8.43 -5.37 -0.55
C GLN A 112 -9.28 -5.63 0.69
N TYR A 113 -9.67 -4.58 1.40
CA TYR A 113 -10.38 -4.66 2.68
C TYR A 113 -11.91 -4.54 2.56
N THR A 114 -12.44 -4.21 1.37
CA THR A 114 -13.89 -4.08 1.14
C THR A 114 -14.32 -4.65 -0.20
N ASP A 115 -15.51 -5.27 -0.26
CA ASP A 115 -16.22 -5.68 -1.48
C ASP A 115 -15.34 -6.43 -2.50
N TYR A 116 -14.52 -7.38 -2.05
CA TYR A 116 -13.57 -8.09 -2.90
C TYR A 116 -14.08 -9.45 -3.40
N GLU A 117 -15.05 -10.04 -2.74
CA GLU A 117 -15.46 -11.43 -2.97
C GLU A 117 -15.93 -11.66 -4.41
N ASN A 118 -16.82 -10.80 -4.91
CA ASN A 118 -17.31 -10.87 -6.29
C ASN A 118 -16.19 -10.61 -7.31
N ASP A 119 -15.27 -9.70 -7.00
CA ASP A 119 -14.14 -9.38 -7.88
C ASP A 119 -13.16 -10.57 -7.95
N ILE A 120 -12.88 -11.25 -6.83
CA ILE A 120 -12.02 -12.45 -6.78
C ILE A 120 -12.67 -13.61 -7.52
N SER A 121 -13.95 -13.89 -7.26
CA SER A 121 -14.70 -14.94 -7.98
C SER A 121 -14.71 -14.71 -9.48
N LYS A 122 -14.89 -13.47 -9.91
CA LYS A 122 -14.83 -13.10 -11.33
C LYS A 122 -13.46 -13.41 -11.96
N VAL A 123 -12.37 -13.14 -11.25
CA VAL A 123 -11.02 -13.48 -11.74
C VAL A 123 -10.85 -14.99 -11.86
N GLU A 124 -11.30 -15.76 -10.90
CA GLU A 124 -11.24 -17.21 -10.93
C GLU A 124 -12.07 -17.79 -12.08
N ASP A 125 -13.31 -17.32 -12.26
CA ASP A 125 -14.22 -17.75 -13.32
C ASP A 125 -13.71 -17.40 -14.74
N GLU A 126 -13.21 -16.18 -14.94
CA GLU A 126 -12.83 -15.69 -16.27
C GLU A 126 -11.40 -16.05 -16.66
N LEU A 127 -10.49 -16.19 -15.70
CA LEU A 127 -9.06 -16.38 -15.96
C LEU A 127 -8.50 -17.71 -15.44
N GLY A 128 -9.21 -18.41 -14.56
CA GLY A 128 -8.67 -19.57 -13.86
C GLY A 128 -7.50 -19.25 -12.93
N ILE A 129 -7.42 -18.01 -12.42
CA ILE A 129 -6.32 -17.51 -11.60
C ILE A 129 -6.82 -17.33 -10.16
N THR A 130 -6.10 -17.92 -9.21
CA THR A 130 -6.41 -17.77 -7.80
C THR A 130 -5.79 -16.50 -7.23
N ILE A 131 -6.60 -15.68 -6.58
CA ILE A 131 -6.15 -14.61 -5.68
C ILE A 131 -6.35 -15.12 -4.26
N HIS A 132 -5.25 -15.39 -3.56
CA HIS A 132 -5.30 -15.94 -2.21
C HIS A 132 -5.82 -14.90 -1.22
N ASN A 133 -6.87 -15.25 -0.51
CA ASN A 133 -7.46 -14.42 0.55
C ASN A 133 -7.29 -15.10 1.90
N PHE A 134 -6.73 -14.40 2.87
CA PHE A 134 -6.55 -14.88 4.23
C PHE A 134 -7.66 -14.31 5.11
N SER A 135 -8.58 -15.17 5.53
CA SER A 135 -9.76 -14.78 6.33
C SER A 135 -9.46 -14.46 7.80
N ASP A 136 -8.24 -14.73 8.24
CA ASP A 136 -7.77 -14.56 9.62
C ASP A 136 -6.96 -13.27 9.82
N ILE A 137 -6.90 -12.39 8.80
CA ILE A 137 -6.36 -11.04 8.92
C ILE A 137 -7.48 -10.01 8.75
N ASP A 138 -7.54 -9.04 9.64
CA ASP A 138 -8.40 -7.87 9.51
C ASP A 138 -7.64 -6.76 8.75
N HIS A 139 -7.93 -6.63 7.45
CA HIS A 139 -7.30 -5.62 6.61
C HIS A 139 -7.71 -4.18 6.95
N PHE A 140 -8.75 -3.99 7.77
CA PHE A 140 -9.28 -2.67 8.11
C PHE A 140 -8.77 -2.17 9.46
N ASP A 141 -8.82 -3.01 10.50
CA ASP A 141 -8.51 -2.60 11.87
C ASP A 141 -7.14 -3.10 12.36
N ASP A 142 -6.64 -4.25 11.88
CA ASP A 142 -5.32 -4.76 12.29
C ASP A 142 -4.20 -4.29 11.34
N LEU A 143 -3.94 -2.99 11.36
CA LEU A 143 -2.89 -2.38 10.52
C LEU A 143 -1.48 -2.87 10.86
N LEU A 144 -1.25 -3.44 12.06
CA LEU A 144 0.05 -4.01 12.43
C LEU A 144 0.29 -5.32 11.71
N ASP A 145 -0.73 -6.16 11.60
CA ASP A 145 -0.62 -7.42 10.86
C ASP A 145 -0.58 -7.18 9.35
N VAL A 146 -1.36 -6.22 8.84
CA VAL A 146 -1.27 -5.76 7.44
C VAL A 146 0.14 -5.28 7.10
N ALA A 147 0.79 -4.51 7.98
CA ALA A 147 2.17 -4.07 7.77
C ALA A 147 3.15 -5.24 7.75
N SER A 148 2.93 -6.26 8.60
CA SER A 148 3.74 -7.47 8.65
C SER A 148 3.56 -8.33 7.40
N LEU A 149 2.32 -8.48 6.92
CA LEU A 149 2.03 -9.15 5.64
C LEU A 149 2.68 -8.39 4.48
N CYS A 150 2.52 -7.07 4.39
CA CYS A 150 3.17 -6.26 3.36
C CYS A 150 4.68 -6.46 3.35
N SER A 151 5.33 -6.47 4.52
CA SER A 151 6.77 -6.69 4.64
C SER A 151 7.22 -8.10 4.19
N ALA A 152 6.32 -9.07 4.17
CA ALA A 152 6.59 -10.42 3.71
C ALA A 152 6.36 -10.61 2.20
N LEU A 153 5.78 -9.63 1.52
CA LEU A 153 5.53 -9.66 0.07
C LEU A 153 6.73 -9.13 -0.73
N ASP A 154 6.89 -9.62 -1.96
CA ASP A 154 7.89 -9.10 -2.90
C ASP A 154 7.43 -7.77 -3.53
N ILE A 155 6.15 -7.68 -3.88
CA ILE A 155 5.57 -6.53 -4.58
C ILE A 155 4.18 -6.24 -4.01
N THR A 156 3.85 -4.96 -3.91
CA THR A 156 2.46 -4.50 -3.73
C THR A 156 2.04 -3.66 -4.92
N ILE A 157 0.88 -3.97 -5.51
CA ILE A 157 0.25 -3.19 -6.57
C ILE A 157 -1.04 -2.60 -6.02
N THR A 158 -1.12 -1.30 -5.98
CA THR A 158 -2.26 -0.63 -5.35
C THR A 158 -2.53 0.74 -5.98
N ASN A 159 -3.73 1.24 -5.79
CA ASN A 159 -4.05 2.64 -5.99
C ASN A 159 -3.68 3.45 -4.72
N LYS A 160 -3.91 4.76 -4.77
CA LYS A 160 -3.63 5.66 -3.65
C LYS A 160 -4.67 5.49 -2.53
N ASN A 161 -4.33 4.66 -1.55
CA ASN A 161 -5.13 4.37 -0.36
C ASN A 161 -4.20 4.15 0.86
N SER A 162 -4.73 3.83 2.05
CA SER A 162 -3.94 3.61 3.26
C SER A 162 -2.91 2.50 3.10
N LEU A 163 -3.25 1.44 2.37
CA LEU A 163 -2.34 0.33 2.10
C LEU A 163 -1.07 0.77 1.38
N SER A 164 -1.19 1.72 0.42
CA SER A 164 -0.03 2.23 -0.31
C SER A 164 1.00 2.88 0.62
N PHE A 165 0.52 3.56 1.67
CA PHE A 165 1.40 4.16 2.68
C PHE A 165 2.03 3.10 3.59
N ILE A 166 1.27 2.10 4.02
CA ILE A 166 1.76 1.01 4.87
C ILE A 166 2.84 0.22 4.12
N SER A 167 2.54 -0.24 2.92
CA SER A 167 3.47 -1.01 2.09
C SER A 167 4.77 -0.24 1.81
N ALA A 168 4.66 1.04 1.45
CA ALA A 168 5.81 1.90 1.22
C ALA A 168 6.67 2.07 2.47
N SER A 169 6.04 2.29 3.63
CA SER A 169 6.72 2.58 4.89
C SER A 169 7.51 1.40 5.46
N VAL A 170 7.07 0.17 5.19
CA VAL A 170 7.80 -1.06 5.57
C VAL A 170 8.84 -1.50 4.53
N GLY A 171 9.01 -0.71 3.45
CA GLY A 171 10.03 -0.94 2.42
C GLY A 171 9.68 -1.96 1.35
N THR A 172 8.42 -2.38 1.24
CA THR A 172 7.98 -3.28 0.16
C THR A 172 7.99 -2.56 -1.19
N SER A 173 8.40 -3.26 -2.26
CA SER A 173 8.34 -2.72 -3.62
C SER A 173 6.91 -2.36 -4.01
N THR A 174 6.55 -1.08 -3.91
CA THR A 174 5.19 -0.59 -4.09
C THR A 174 5.00 0.03 -5.46
N LYS A 175 4.17 -0.59 -6.30
CA LYS A 175 3.76 -0.09 -7.61
C LYS A 175 2.44 0.66 -7.46
N LEU A 176 2.53 1.98 -7.42
CA LEU A 176 1.39 2.86 -7.20
C LEU A 176 0.75 3.25 -8.53
N ALA A 177 -0.44 2.73 -8.82
CA ALA A 177 -1.29 3.23 -9.89
C ALA A 177 -1.97 4.52 -9.41
N ASN A 178 -1.66 5.65 -10.04
CA ASN A 178 -2.11 6.97 -9.62
C ASN A 178 -2.63 7.77 -10.82
N TRP A 179 -3.44 8.78 -10.57
CA TRP A 179 -3.73 9.81 -11.55
C TRP A 179 -2.91 11.06 -11.24
N LYS A 180 -2.51 11.76 -12.29
CA LYS A 180 -1.66 12.94 -12.19
C LYS A 180 -2.41 14.05 -11.44
N GLN A 181 -1.91 14.40 -10.28
CA GLN A 181 -2.46 15.44 -9.42
C GLN A 181 -1.65 16.74 -9.54
N SER A 182 -2.20 17.84 -9.01
CA SER A 182 -1.44 19.07 -8.87
C SER A 182 -0.19 18.88 -7.99
N ALA A 183 0.83 19.71 -8.19
CA ALA A 183 2.10 19.60 -7.47
C ALA A 183 1.92 19.56 -5.93
N TRP A 184 1.01 20.35 -5.38
CA TRP A 184 0.71 20.35 -3.95
C TRP A 184 0.21 19.02 -3.41
N ASN A 185 -0.71 18.38 -4.12
CA ASN A 185 -1.24 17.08 -3.72
C ASN A 185 -0.18 15.96 -3.87
N ASN A 186 0.81 16.15 -4.73
CA ASN A 186 1.89 15.18 -4.91
C ASN A 186 2.87 15.14 -3.74
N ILE A 187 3.10 16.27 -3.06
CA ILE A 187 4.10 16.35 -1.98
C ILE A 187 3.57 15.73 -0.68
N LEU A 188 2.35 16.11 -0.30
CA LEU A 188 1.82 15.81 1.04
C LEU A 188 1.01 14.52 1.11
N LEU A 189 0.55 14.01 -0.02
CA LEU A 189 -0.45 12.93 -0.05
C LEU A 189 0.00 11.69 -0.82
N ASN A 190 1.27 11.57 -1.19
CA ASN A 190 1.78 10.36 -1.81
C ASN A 190 2.56 9.50 -0.80
N PRO A 191 2.44 8.17 -0.88
CA PRO A 191 3.30 7.31 -0.12
C PRO A 191 4.76 7.55 -0.48
N VAL A 192 5.62 7.55 0.52
CA VAL A 192 7.07 7.65 0.39
C VAL A 192 7.73 6.41 0.95
N GLY A 193 8.84 6.01 0.36
CA GLY A 193 9.56 4.82 0.76
C GLY A 193 10.62 4.46 -0.27
N PRO A 194 11.57 3.59 0.08
CA PRO A 194 12.76 3.31 -0.74
C PRO A 194 12.44 2.68 -2.10
N LEU A 195 11.37 1.93 -2.18
CA LEU A 195 11.00 1.14 -3.36
C LEU A 195 9.64 1.52 -3.95
N VAL A 196 9.19 2.78 -3.73
CA VAL A 196 7.93 3.27 -4.30
C VAL A 196 8.14 3.74 -5.73
N LYS A 197 7.38 3.16 -6.65
CA LYS A 197 7.33 3.61 -8.04
C LYS A 197 5.93 4.01 -8.44
N LYS A 198 5.77 5.25 -8.88
CA LYS A 198 4.49 5.81 -9.29
C LYS A 198 4.31 5.62 -10.79
N PHE A 199 3.11 5.19 -11.18
CA PHE A 199 2.69 5.03 -12.56
C PHE A 199 1.42 5.87 -12.75
N GLU A 200 1.54 6.98 -13.46
CA GLU A 200 0.50 7.99 -13.52
C GLU A 200 -0.22 7.99 -14.87
N ARG A 201 -1.52 8.28 -14.83
CA ARG A 201 -2.35 8.63 -15.97
C ARG A 201 -2.92 10.02 -15.81
N ASN A 202 -3.39 10.63 -16.88
CA ASN A 202 -4.20 11.83 -16.76
C ASN A 202 -5.60 11.48 -16.22
N SER A 203 -6.27 12.48 -15.66
CA SER A 203 -7.63 12.31 -15.13
C SER A 203 -8.57 11.72 -16.19
N TRP A 204 -9.37 10.74 -15.78
CA TRP A 204 -10.39 10.06 -16.63
C TRP A 204 -9.87 9.25 -17.83
N GLU A 205 -8.57 9.17 -18.05
CA GLU A 205 -8.00 8.24 -19.03
C GLU A 205 -8.15 6.78 -18.57
N SER A 206 -8.10 5.84 -19.53
CA SER A 206 -8.08 4.42 -19.21
C SER A 206 -6.81 4.04 -18.43
N TRP A 207 -6.92 3.12 -17.51
CA TRP A 207 -5.79 2.54 -16.78
C TRP A 207 -4.86 1.66 -17.63
N LYS A 208 -5.27 1.32 -18.86
CA LYS A 208 -4.56 0.37 -19.74
C LYS A 208 -3.08 0.67 -19.90
N ASN A 209 -2.71 1.92 -20.16
CA ASN A 209 -1.30 2.30 -20.33
C ASN A 209 -0.53 2.20 -19.02
N THR A 210 -1.10 2.69 -17.93
CA THR A 210 -0.52 2.63 -16.58
C THR A 210 -0.26 1.18 -16.16
N ILE A 211 -1.23 0.30 -16.36
CA ILE A 211 -1.10 -1.13 -16.04
C ILE A 211 -0.04 -1.81 -16.91
N ASN A 212 0.05 -1.47 -18.19
CA ASN A 212 1.11 -1.98 -19.05
C ASN A 212 2.51 -1.53 -18.61
N LEU A 213 2.65 -0.30 -18.12
CA LEU A 213 3.92 0.18 -17.57
C LEU A 213 4.29 -0.58 -16.29
N ILE A 214 3.34 -0.80 -15.37
CA ILE A 214 3.55 -1.63 -14.16
C ILE A 214 3.97 -3.05 -14.56
N ARG A 215 3.23 -3.66 -15.51
CA ARG A 215 3.54 -5.00 -16.02
C ARG A 215 4.97 -5.12 -16.59
N ASN A 216 5.41 -4.12 -17.34
CA ASN A 216 6.76 -4.10 -17.91
C ASN A 216 7.82 -3.90 -16.81
N ASP A 217 7.56 -3.09 -15.82
CA ASP A 217 8.44 -2.87 -14.68
C ASP A 217 8.66 -4.18 -13.87
N ILE A 218 7.60 -4.94 -13.62
CA ILE A 218 7.69 -6.25 -12.96
C ILE A 218 8.52 -7.24 -13.78
N LYS A 219 8.38 -7.27 -15.12
CA LYS A 219 9.17 -8.14 -15.99
C LYS A 219 10.68 -7.85 -15.91
N ILE A 220 11.05 -6.56 -15.90
CA ILE A 220 12.46 -6.15 -15.82
C ILE A 220 13.06 -6.58 -14.49
N SER A 221 12.33 -6.38 -13.39
CA SER A 221 12.76 -6.77 -12.04
C SER A 221 13.00 -8.29 -11.92
N ASN A 222 12.19 -9.10 -12.61
CA ASN A 222 12.30 -10.57 -12.59
C ASN A 222 13.49 -11.12 -13.43
N ILE A 223 14.08 -10.31 -14.32
CA ILE A 223 15.21 -10.73 -15.16
C ILE A 223 16.55 -10.44 -14.44
N GLN A 224 16.54 -9.52 -13.46
CA GLN A 224 17.74 -9.04 -12.77
C GLN A 224 17.97 -9.71 -11.40
N GLY A 225 17.06 -10.56 -10.92
CA GLY A 225 17.15 -11.36 -9.69
C GLY A 225 17.30 -12.84 -9.99
#